data_73f1b4e2bb84f7ec24fe8e08e3688510
#
_entry.id   73f1b4e2bb84f7ec24fe8e08e3688510
#
_cell.length_a   1.000
_cell.length_b   1.000
_cell.length_c   1.000
_cell.angle_alpha   90.00
_cell.angle_beta   90.00
_cell.angle_gamma   90.00
#
_symmetry.space_group_name_H-M   'P 1'
#
loop_
_entity.id
_entity.type
_entity.pdbx_description
1 polymer ?
#
loop_
_entity_poly.entity_id
_entity_poly.type
_entity_poly.pdbx_seq_one_letter_code
_entity_poly.pdbx_strand_id
1 'polypeptide(L)'
;MSADEKIIIASDVVIHPDDLEENFIRSSGPGGQNVNKVATAVQLRFDAANAPGLPERVRERTIKLAGQKATKDGVIVIEAGRFRTQEQNRADARERLTALVAKAAEPPPKPRRKTKPTKGSIERRLKSKAGRSTVKKLRGRVDGD
;
A
#
# COMPACT_ATOMS: atom_id res chain seq x y z
N MET A 1 -15.03 -11.25 20.21
CA MET A 1 -13.56 -11.11 20.28
C MET A 1 -13.21 -10.20 21.44
N SER A 2 -12.55 -10.75 22.39
CA SER A 2 -12.07 -9.98 23.57
C SER A 2 -11.01 -8.97 23.12
N ALA A 3 -10.98 -7.80 23.80
CA ALA A 3 -10.03 -6.73 23.49
C ALA A 3 -8.55 -7.14 23.68
N ASP A 4 -8.31 -8.24 24.36
CA ASP A 4 -6.98 -8.73 24.76
C ASP A 4 -6.46 -9.91 23.92
N GLU A 5 -7.12 -10.23 22.81
CA GLU A 5 -6.75 -11.38 21.99
C GLU A 5 -5.70 -11.00 20.93
N LYS A 6 -4.58 -11.73 20.91
CA LYS A 6 -3.54 -11.59 19.90
C LYS A 6 -4.07 -11.96 18.53
N ILE A 7 -3.78 -11.14 17.52
CA ILE A 7 -4.13 -11.44 16.15
C ILE A 7 -2.96 -12.17 15.49
N ILE A 8 -3.11 -13.45 15.25
CA ILE A 8 -2.09 -14.30 14.59
C ILE A 8 -2.35 -14.27 13.09
N ILE A 9 -1.40 -13.77 12.33
CA ILE A 9 -1.47 -13.66 10.86
C ILE A 9 -0.66 -14.77 10.20
N ALA A 10 0.54 -15.02 10.70
CA ALA A 10 1.42 -16.10 10.28
C ALA A 10 2.20 -16.62 11.49
N SER A 11 2.97 -17.68 11.32
CA SER A 11 3.75 -18.29 12.39
C SER A 11 4.72 -17.33 13.09
N ASP A 12 5.22 -16.34 12.35
CA ASP A 12 6.18 -15.34 12.79
C ASP A 12 5.63 -13.90 12.79
N VAL A 13 4.31 -13.74 12.50
CA VAL A 13 3.65 -12.43 12.40
C VAL A 13 2.44 -12.39 13.30
N VAL A 14 2.55 -11.69 14.41
CA VAL A 14 1.51 -11.54 15.43
C VAL A 14 1.34 -10.06 15.79
N ILE A 15 0.10 -9.60 15.86
CA ILE A 15 -0.23 -8.28 16.39
C ILE A 15 -0.65 -8.45 17.84
N HIS A 16 0.08 -7.80 18.74
CA HIS A 16 -0.27 -7.78 20.15
C HIS A 16 -1.29 -6.67 20.44
N PRO A 17 -2.23 -6.90 21.35
CA PRO A 17 -3.20 -5.87 21.73
C PRO A 17 -2.53 -4.62 22.33
N ASP A 18 -1.40 -4.76 22.98
CA ASP A 18 -0.63 -3.65 23.57
C ASP A 18 -0.05 -2.70 22.49
N ASP A 19 0.09 -3.17 21.24
CA ASP A 19 0.54 -2.36 20.11
C ASP A 19 -0.60 -1.58 19.44
N LEU A 20 -1.84 -1.79 19.91
CA LEU A 20 -3.06 -1.17 19.38
C LEU A 20 -3.61 -0.14 20.36
N GLU A 21 -3.89 1.05 19.85
CA GLU A 21 -4.62 2.10 20.54
C GLU A 21 -5.92 2.38 19.78
N GLU A 22 -7.06 2.26 20.47
CA GLU A 22 -8.37 2.49 19.88
C GLU A 22 -9.00 3.74 20.50
N ASN A 23 -9.25 4.74 19.66
CA ASN A 23 -9.92 5.97 20.06
C ASN A 23 -11.27 6.06 19.35
N PHE A 24 -12.31 6.42 20.12
CA PHE A 24 -13.64 6.62 19.58
C PHE A 24 -13.82 8.09 19.20
N ILE A 25 -14.13 8.31 17.93
CA ILE A 25 -14.30 9.64 17.37
C ILE A 25 -15.71 9.81 16.80
N ARG A 26 -16.14 11.07 16.69
CA ARG A 26 -17.38 11.37 15.97
C ARG A 26 -17.14 11.20 14.47
N SER A 27 -18.06 10.50 13.81
CA SER A 27 -17.99 10.38 12.35
C SER A 27 -18.21 11.74 11.71
N SER A 28 -17.29 12.13 10.82
CA SER A 28 -17.44 13.33 9.99
C SER A 28 -18.26 12.97 8.74
N GLY A 29 -19.34 13.69 8.49
CA GLY A 29 -20.12 13.54 7.24
C GLY A 29 -21.48 14.22 7.32
N PRO A 30 -22.09 14.53 6.17
CA PRO A 30 -23.48 14.98 6.10
C PRO A 30 -24.39 13.79 6.44
N GLY A 31 -24.77 13.68 7.68
CA GLY A 31 -25.64 12.61 8.15
C GLY A 31 -26.62 13.11 9.20
N GLY A 32 -27.73 12.41 9.34
CA GLY A 32 -28.82 12.79 10.23
C GLY A 32 -28.41 12.95 11.69
N GLN A 33 -29.38 13.20 12.55
CA GLN A 33 -29.22 13.62 13.97
C GLN A 33 -28.30 12.74 14.83
N ASN A 34 -28.06 11.47 14.44
CA ASN A 34 -27.20 10.54 15.19
C ASN A 34 -25.71 10.76 14.94
N VAL A 35 -25.32 11.37 13.82
CA VAL A 35 -23.90 11.61 13.46
C VAL A 35 -23.24 12.59 14.43
N ASN A 36 -24.00 13.54 14.97
CA ASN A 36 -23.47 14.58 15.86
C ASN A 36 -23.52 14.22 17.35
N LYS A 37 -24.26 13.18 17.75
CA LYS A 37 -24.50 12.85 19.15
C LYS A 37 -23.71 11.67 19.70
N VAL A 38 -23.30 10.72 18.84
CA VAL A 38 -22.64 9.48 19.27
C VAL A 38 -21.32 9.27 18.53
N ALA A 39 -20.26 9.10 19.29
CA ALA A 39 -18.94 8.75 18.75
C ALA A 39 -18.90 7.25 18.41
N THR A 40 -19.41 6.88 17.22
CA THR A 40 -19.42 5.50 16.74
C THR A 40 -18.24 5.15 15.85
N ALA A 41 -17.56 6.15 15.29
CA ALA A 41 -16.37 5.93 14.51
C ALA A 41 -15.17 5.58 15.41
N VAL A 42 -14.32 4.70 14.89
CA VAL A 42 -13.13 4.21 15.60
C VAL A 42 -11.89 4.64 14.83
N GLN A 43 -10.94 5.26 15.53
CA GLN A 43 -9.59 5.49 15.04
C GLN A 43 -8.68 4.46 15.70
N LEU A 44 -8.17 3.52 14.91
CA LEU A 44 -7.22 2.51 15.33
C LEU A 44 -5.81 2.99 15.01
N ARG A 45 -4.94 3.02 16.00
CA ARG A 45 -3.52 3.35 15.87
C ARG A 45 -2.71 2.10 16.15
N PHE A 46 -1.79 1.77 15.27
CA PHE A 46 -0.90 0.62 15.39
C PHE A 46 0.54 1.05 15.23
N ASP A 47 1.35 0.87 16.26
CA ASP A 47 2.78 1.16 16.22
C ASP A 47 3.55 0.05 15.49
N ALA A 48 3.54 0.12 14.16
CA ALA A 48 4.21 -0.85 13.32
C ALA A 48 5.74 -0.82 13.44
N ALA A 49 6.32 0.34 13.72
CA ALA A 49 7.76 0.51 13.83
C ALA A 49 8.35 -0.24 15.03
N ASN A 50 7.62 -0.27 16.14
CA ASN A 50 8.07 -0.87 17.41
C ASN A 50 7.35 -2.18 17.75
N ALA A 51 6.49 -2.71 16.88
CA ALA A 51 5.73 -3.92 17.14
C ALA A 51 6.65 -5.15 17.26
N PRO A 52 6.77 -5.79 18.45
CA PRO A 52 7.68 -6.90 18.66
C PRO A 52 7.25 -8.17 17.94
N GLY A 53 5.96 -8.32 17.68
CA GLY A 53 5.39 -9.48 16.98
C GLY A 53 5.55 -9.45 15.45
N LEU A 54 6.17 -8.41 14.89
CA LEU A 54 6.44 -8.30 13.46
C LEU A 54 7.95 -8.35 13.20
N PRO A 55 8.42 -9.23 12.28
CA PRO A 55 9.78 -9.18 11.76
C PRO A 55 10.07 -7.83 11.07
N GLU A 56 11.32 -7.37 11.11
CA GLU A 56 11.70 -6.07 10.56
C GLU A 56 11.27 -5.87 9.09
N ARG A 57 11.44 -6.90 8.26
CA ARG A 57 10.97 -6.92 6.88
C ARG A 57 9.46 -6.62 6.76
N VAL A 58 8.67 -7.20 7.67
CA VAL A 58 7.21 -7.03 7.68
C VAL A 58 6.85 -5.63 8.18
N ARG A 59 7.54 -5.10 9.20
CA ARG A 59 7.35 -3.74 9.70
C ARG A 59 7.54 -2.71 8.59
N GLU A 60 8.69 -2.72 7.94
CA GLU A 60 9.02 -1.79 6.85
C GLU A 60 8.00 -1.89 5.71
N ARG A 61 7.66 -3.11 5.31
CA ARG A 61 6.69 -3.33 4.23
C ARG A 61 5.28 -2.89 4.62
N THR A 62 4.87 -3.09 5.87
CA THR A 62 3.58 -2.63 6.37
C THR A 62 3.48 -1.10 6.33
N ILE A 63 4.50 -0.40 6.81
CA ILE A 63 4.58 1.07 6.76
C ILE A 63 4.53 1.57 5.31
N LYS A 64 5.28 0.93 4.42
CA LYS A 64 5.30 1.28 3.00
C LYS A 64 3.94 1.06 2.32
N LEU A 65 3.26 -0.04 2.60
CA LEU A 65 1.94 -0.35 2.06
C LEU A 65 0.83 0.55 2.64
N ALA A 66 0.99 0.98 3.88
CA ALA A 66 0.07 1.92 4.52
C ALA A 66 0.07 3.30 3.84
N GLY A 67 1.21 3.71 3.26
CA GLY A 67 1.32 4.98 2.54
C GLY A 67 0.94 6.17 3.43
N GLN A 68 -0.06 6.93 3.00
CA GLN A 68 -0.53 8.12 3.73
C GLN A 68 -1.15 7.83 5.12
N LYS A 69 -1.52 6.57 5.38
CA LYS A 69 -2.03 6.15 6.70
C LYS A 69 -0.92 5.96 7.73
N ALA A 70 0.33 5.92 7.30
CA ALA A 70 1.48 5.82 8.19
C ALA A 70 2.01 7.21 8.54
N THR A 71 2.24 7.45 9.83
CA THR A 71 2.91 8.66 10.31
C THR A 71 4.42 8.57 10.09
N LYS A 72 5.12 9.68 10.27
CA LYS A 72 6.59 9.72 10.20
C LYS A 72 7.27 8.77 11.20
N ASP A 73 6.62 8.53 12.33
CA ASP A 73 7.11 7.64 13.39
C ASP A 73 6.82 6.16 13.15
N GLY A 74 6.16 5.83 12.04
CA GLY A 74 5.81 4.45 11.69
C GLY A 74 4.55 3.93 12.36
N VAL A 75 3.69 4.81 12.88
CA VAL A 75 2.38 4.48 13.42
C VAL A 75 1.35 4.50 12.30
N ILE A 76 0.60 3.42 12.15
CA ILE A 76 -0.47 3.30 11.16
C ILE A 76 -1.78 3.73 11.79
N VAL A 77 -2.49 4.64 11.14
CA VAL A 77 -3.77 5.19 11.59
C VAL A 77 -4.87 4.75 10.63
N ILE A 78 -5.85 4.00 11.14
CA ILE A 78 -7.01 3.52 10.38
C ILE A 78 -8.28 4.07 11.01
N GLU A 79 -9.06 4.79 10.22
CA GLU A 79 -10.37 5.28 10.63
C GLU A 79 -11.48 4.42 10.03
N ALA A 80 -12.38 3.95 10.88
CA ALA A 80 -13.54 3.15 10.51
C ALA A 80 -14.81 3.78 11.07
N GLY A 81 -15.71 4.18 10.19
CA GLY A 81 -16.95 4.85 10.57
C GLY A 81 -18.13 4.51 9.65
N ARG A 82 -18.02 3.41 8.87
CA ARG A 82 -19.06 3.04 7.90
C ARG A 82 -20.29 2.35 8.52
N PHE A 83 -20.14 1.80 9.70
CA PHE A 83 -21.21 1.09 10.39
C PHE A 83 -21.89 1.96 11.45
N ARG A 84 -23.07 1.56 11.85
CA ARG A 84 -23.86 2.25 12.87
C ARG A 84 -23.35 2.05 14.30
N THR A 85 -22.77 0.88 14.56
CA THR A 85 -22.31 0.52 15.90
C THR A 85 -20.81 0.64 16.04
N GLN A 86 -20.38 1.00 17.21
CA GLN A 86 -18.97 1.12 17.59
C GLN A 86 -18.25 -0.21 17.46
N GLU A 87 -18.87 -1.31 17.86
CA GLU A 87 -18.30 -2.66 17.76
C GLU A 87 -18.02 -3.08 16.32
N GLN A 88 -18.96 -2.80 15.41
CA GLN A 88 -18.79 -3.12 13.99
C GLN A 88 -17.67 -2.27 13.35
N ASN A 89 -17.55 -1.00 13.73
CA ASN A 89 -16.47 -0.14 13.26
C ASN A 89 -15.11 -0.58 13.82
N ARG A 90 -15.07 -1.03 15.05
CA ARG A 90 -13.90 -1.60 15.69
C ARG A 90 -13.43 -2.88 14.98
N ALA A 91 -14.34 -3.79 14.71
CA ALA A 91 -14.06 -5.01 13.95
C ALA A 91 -13.55 -4.69 12.53
N ASP A 92 -14.18 -3.73 11.84
CA ASP A 92 -13.77 -3.28 10.50
C ASP A 92 -12.35 -2.65 10.50
N ALA A 93 -12.02 -1.85 11.50
CA ALA A 93 -10.67 -1.28 11.64
C ALA A 93 -9.61 -2.37 11.83
N ARG A 94 -9.88 -3.34 12.69
CA ARG A 94 -9.00 -4.49 12.93
C ARG A 94 -8.84 -5.39 11.71
N GLU A 95 -9.92 -5.66 10.99
CA GLU A 95 -9.90 -6.43 9.74
C GLU A 95 -9.03 -5.74 8.68
N ARG A 96 -9.16 -4.43 8.51
CA ARG A 96 -8.32 -3.65 7.58
C ARG A 96 -6.85 -3.68 7.96
N LEU A 97 -6.53 -3.58 9.25
CA LEU A 97 -5.16 -3.70 9.74
C LEU A 97 -4.60 -5.09 9.48
N THR A 98 -5.38 -6.13 9.81
CA THR A 98 -5.00 -7.53 9.58
C THR A 98 -4.72 -7.81 8.11
N ALA A 99 -5.58 -7.35 7.21
CA ALA A 99 -5.39 -7.48 5.76
C ALA A 99 -4.11 -6.77 5.28
N LEU A 100 -3.82 -5.59 5.81
CA LEU A 100 -2.62 -4.82 5.49
C LEU A 100 -1.34 -5.56 5.91
N VAL A 101 -1.30 -6.04 7.15
CA VAL A 101 -0.17 -6.79 7.69
C VAL A 101 -0.01 -8.14 7.01
N ALA A 102 -1.11 -8.86 6.71
CA ALA A 102 -1.08 -10.10 5.95
C ALA A 102 -0.46 -9.91 4.57
N LYS A 103 -0.84 -8.85 3.87
CA LYS A 103 -0.24 -8.48 2.57
C LYS A 103 1.25 -8.13 2.71
N ALA A 104 1.65 -7.50 3.80
CA ALA A 104 3.05 -7.23 4.09
C ALA A 104 3.86 -8.49 4.42
N ALA A 105 3.24 -9.48 5.04
CA ALA A 105 3.85 -10.77 5.39
C ALA A 105 4.10 -11.66 4.17
N GLU A 106 3.36 -11.46 3.07
CA GLU A 106 3.58 -12.21 1.82
C GLU A 106 5.05 -12.10 1.35
N PRO A 107 5.63 -13.19 0.82
CA PRO A 107 6.97 -13.13 0.26
C PRO A 107 7.06 -12.13 -0.90
N PRO A 108 8.20 -11.47 -1.09
CA PRO A 108 8.37 -10.56 -2.21
C PRO A 108 8.21 -11.31 -3.54
N PRO A 109 7.60 -10.69 -4.57
CA PRO A 109 7.49 -11.32 -5.87
C PRO A 109 8.88 -11.63 -6.43
N LYS A 110 9.00 -12.74 -7.14
CA LYS A 110 10.25 -13.11 -7.80
C LYS A 110 10.70 -11.97 -8.73
N PRO A 111 12.00 -11.62 -8.72
CA PRO A 111 12.51 -10.59 -9.61
C PRO A 111 12.23 -10.96 -11.06
N ARG A 112 11.67 -10.03 -11.80
CA ARG A 112 11.40 -10.24 -13.24
C ARG A 112 12.72 -10.38 -13.97
N ARG A 113 12.88 -11.46 -14.73
CA ARG A 113 14.01 -11.61 -15.64
C ARG A 113 13.93 -10.53 -16.72
N LYS A 114 15.06 -9.90 -17.01
CA LYS A 114 15.16 -8.96 -18.13
C LYS A 114 14.84 -9.72 -19.42
N THR A 115 13.85 -9.28 -20.16
CA THR A 115 13.51 -9.81 -21.47
C THR A 115 14.39 -9.14 -22.53
N LYS A 116 14.96 -9.94 -23.43
CA LYS A 116 15.68 -9.40 -24.59
C LYS A 116 14.65 -8.92 -25.64
N PRO A 117 14.96 -7.87 -26.42
CA PRO A 117 14.13 -7.48 -27.53
C PRO A 117 13.95 -8.65 -28.52
N THR A 118 12.77 -8.80 -29.10
CA THR A 118 12.50 -9.82 -30.12
C THR A 118 13.26 -9.50 -31.38
N LYS A 119 13.61 -10.56 -32.18
CA LYS A 119 14.29 -10.39 -33.49
C LYS A 119 13.54 -9.37 -34.35
N GLY A 120 12.21 -9.47 -34.47
CA GLY A 120 11.42 -8.53 -35.26
C GLY A 120 11.47 -7.09 -34.74
N SER A 121 11.60 -6.86 -33.43
CA SER A 121 11.84 -5.54 -32.89
C SER A 121 13.19 -4.96 -33.26
N ILE A 122 14.23 -5.80 -33.24
CA ILE A 122 15.58 -5.41 -33.64
C ILE A 122 15.61 -5.07 -35.14
N GLU A 123 15.01 -5.91 -35.97
CA GLU A 123 14.92 -5.68 -37.43
C GLU A 123 14.18 -4.40 -37.78
N ARG A 124 13.03 -4.15 -37.17
CA ARG A 124 12.27 -2.91 -37.37
C ARG A 124 13.07 -1.68 -36.96
N ARG A 125 13.79 -1.75 -35.84
CA ARG A 125 14.68 -0.68 -35.40
C ARG A 125 15.81 -0.41 -36.38
N LEU A 126 16.47 -1.47 -36.86
CA LEU A 126 17.56 -1.37 -37.85
C LEU A 126 17.06 -0.82 -39.17
N LYS A 127 15.91 -1.29 -39.66
CA LYS A 127 15.29 -0.80 -40.90
C LYS A 127 14.91 0.70 -40.78
N SER A 128 14.35 1.10 -39.67
CA SER A 128 14.03 2.51 -39.40
C SER A 128 15.30 3.38 -39.34
N LYS A 129 16.37 2.85 -38.70
CA LYS A 129 17.66 3.55 -38.62
C LYS A 129 18.29 3.70 -39.99
N ALA A 130 18.28 2.64 -40.83
CA ALA A 130 18.78 2.69 -42.18
C ALA A 130 18.02 3.71 -43.06
N GLY A 131 16.68 3.71 -42.98
CA GLY A 131 15.85 4.69 -43.68
C GLY A 131 16.19 6.14 -43.32
N ARG A 132 16.36 6.43 -42.02
CA ARG A 132 16.80 7.75 -41.56
C ARG A 132 18.18 8.13 -42.03
N SER A 133 19.10 7.19 -42.09
CA SER A 133 20.46 7.40 -42.63
C SER A 133 20.41 7.77 -44.12
N THR A 134 19.60 7.07 -44.90
CA THR A 134 19.40 7.36 -46.34
C THR A 134 18.83 8.78 -46.52
N VAL A 135 17.79 9.12 -45.82
CA VAL A 135 17.20 10.48 -45.85
C VAL A 135 18.22 11.55 -45.49
N LYS A 136 19.07 11.27 -44.49
CA LYS A 136 20.13 12.19 -44.06
C LYS A 136 21.20 12.39 -45.10
N LYS A 137 21.60 11.30 -45.83
CA LYS A 137 22.54 11.38 -46.97
C LYS A 137 21.98 12.20 -48.14
N LEU A 138 20.68 12.05 -48.42
CA LEU A 138 19.99 12.83 -49.47
C LEU A 138 19.85 14.31 -49.15
N ARG A 139 20.00 14.74 -47.88
CA ARG A 139 20.07 16.14 -47.47
C ARG A 139 21.44 16.79 -47.68
N GLY A 140 22.42 16.00 -48.13
CA GLY A 140 23.72 16.56 -48.45
C GLY A 140 23.64 17.65 -49.49
N ARG A 141 24.57 18.59 -49.44
CA ARG A 141 24.71 19.77 -50.22
C ARG A 141 24.40 19.50 -51.70
N VAL A 142 23.38 20.12 -52.21
CA VAL A 142 23.22 20.25 -53.68
C VAL A 142 24.26 21.27 -54.09
N ASP A 143 25.35 20.78 -54.68
CA ASP A 143 26.28 21.68 -55.35
C ASP A 143 25.47 22.31 -56.51
N GLY A 144 25.01 23.52 -56.29
CA GLY A 144 24.44 24.35 -57.34
C GLY A 144 25.57 24.86 -58.23
N ASP A 145 25.41 24.67 -59.54
CA ASP A 145 26.17 25.41 -60.53
C ASP A 145 26.09 26.93 -60.30
#